data_f78fa9ec6134a9925706489d6c1d6f43
#
_entry.id   f78fa9ec6134a9925706489d6c1d6f43
#
_cell.length_a   1.000
_cell.length_b   1.000
_cell.length_c   1.000
_cell.angle_alpha   90.00
_cell.angle_beta   90.00
_cell.angle_gamma   90.00
#
_symmetry.space_group_name_H-M   'P 1'
#
loop_
_entity.id
_entity.type
_entity.pdbx_description
1 polymer ?
#
loop_
_entity_poly.entity_id
_entity_poly.type
_entity_poly.pdbx_seq_one_letter_code
_entity_poly.pdbx_strand_id
1 'polypeptide(L)'
;MWIADKWKDYEVIDCSGGEKLERWVITHWYARTRRSSGIPRKKKKAGSIGTVTTTAAKKAGGEWEFFDLPEQWQIHYGELTFNLKPFSFKHTGLFPEQATNWDWFGDKIRNAGRPIKVLNLFAYTGGATLAAAAAGAHVTHVDASKGMVAWAKENAASSGLSDKPIRWLVDDCVKFVEREIRRGNHYDAIIMDPPSYGRGPKGEIWKIEMPFIHLLSCVLRFFLRIHFSS
;
A
#
# COMPACT_ATOMS: atom_id res chain seq x y z
N MET A 1 -7.61 10.64 17.55
CA MET A 1 -7.98 9.65 16.51
C MET A 1 -7.38 10.15 15.21
N TRP A 2 -6.73 9.28 14.43
CA TRP A 2 -6.21 9.63 13.11
C TRP A 2 -7.27 9.32 12.07
N ILE A 3 -7.52 10.24 11.15
CA ILE A 3 -8.53 10.12 10.09
C ILE A 3 -7.86 10.51 8.78
N ALA A 4 -8.09 9.75 7.71
CA ALA A 4 -7.56 10.04 6.37
C ALA A 4 -8.48 11.05 5.66
N ASP A 5 -8.43 12.31 6.07
CA ASP A 5 -9.32 13.40 5.62
C ASP A 5 -8.71 14.30 4.53
N LYS A 6 -7.46 14.03 4.11
CA LYS A 6 -6.79 14.83 3.08
C LYS A 6 -7.06 14.36 1.65
N TRP A 7 -7.87 13.32 1.48
CA TRP A 7 -8.31 12.88 0.15
C TRP A 7 -9.26 13.91 -0.45
N LYS A 8 -8.93 14.42 -1.63
CA LYS A 8 -9.81 15.26 -2.46
C LYS A 8 -10.38 14.47 -3.65
N ASP A 9 -9.62 13.51 -4.11
CA ASP A 9 -9.84 12.74 -5.32
C ASP A 9 -10.44 11.35 -5.04
N TYR A 10 -10.57 10.98 -3.77
CA TYR A 10 -11.07 9.68 -3.36
C TYR A 10 -12.11 9.84 -2.24
N GLU A 11 -13.17 9.04 -2.31
CA GLU A 11 -14.22 8.99 -1.31
C GLU A 11 -14.92 7.62 -1.33
N VAL A 12 -15.22 7.09 -0.16
CA VAL A 12 -16.15 5.96 -0.01
C VAL A 12 -17.55 6.52 0.11
N ILE A 13 -18.39 6.31 -0.90
CA ILE A 13 -19.77 6.83 -0.97
C ILE A 13 -20.73 5.94 -0.20
N ASP A 14 -20.58 4.61 -0.35
CA ASP A 14 -21.44 3.63 0.32
C ASP A 14 -20.70 2.30 0.54
N CYS A 15 -21.02 1.64 1.64
CA CYS A 15 -20.56 0.30 1.99
C CYS A 15 -21.74 -0.51 2.51
N SER A 16 -22.40 -1.27 1.64
CA SER A 16 -23.57 -2.07 2.02
C SER A 16 -23.66 -3.37 1.22
N GLY A 17 -24.32 -4.36 1.77
CA GLY A 17 -24.63 -5.63 1.08
C GLY A 17 -23.40 -6.43 0.59
N GLY A 18 -22.23 -6.23 1.18
CA GLY A 18 -20.99 -6.86 0.71
C GLY A 18 -20.35 -6.14 -0.46
N GLU A 19 -20.77 -4.91 -0.73
CA GLU A 19 -20.31 -4.09 -1.84
C GLU A 19 -19.78 -2.75 -1.31
N LYS A 20 -18.88 -2.11 -2.06
CA LYS A 20 -18.33 -0.80 -1.77
C LYS A 20 -18.44 0.07 -3.02
N LEU A 21 -19.07 1.24 -2.89
CA LEU A 21 -19.10 2.27 -3.93
C LEU A 21 -18.09 3.35 -3.57
N GLU A 22 -17.15 3.57 -4.46
CA GLU A 22 -16.07 4.53 -4.28
C GLU A 22 -16.05 5.53 -5.44
N ARG A 23 -15.67 6.76 -5.14
CA ARG A 23 -15.32 7.77 -6.14
C ARG A 23 -13.81 7.89 -6.22
N TRP A 24 -13.26 7.81 -7.43
CA TRP A 24 -11.85 8.02 -7.74
C TRP A 24 -11.75 9.13 -8.78
N VAL A 25 -11.38 10.33 -8.37
CA VAL A 25 -11.44 11.55 -9.17
C VAL A 25 -12.88 11.81 -9.62
N ILE A 26 -13.17 11.73 -10.91
CA ILE A 26 -14.51 11.85 -11.50
C ILE A 26 -15.18 10.49 -11.73
N THR A 27 -14.47 9.40 -11.50
CA THR A 27 -14.91 8.03 -11.79
C THR A 27 -15.47 7.37 -10.55
N HIS A 28 -16.64 6.75 -10.66
CA HIS A 28 -17.27 6.00 -9.57
C HIS A 28 -16.98 4.52 -9.71
N TRP A 29 -16.60 3.92 -8.61
CA TRP A 29 -16.23 2.50 -8.52
C TRP A 29 -17.20 1.73 -7.66
N TYR A 30 -17.60 0.58 -8.15
CA TYR A 30 -18.44 -0.35 -7.43
C TYR A 30 -17.68 -1.67 -7.26
N ALA A 31 -17.32 -2.00 -6.03
CA ALA A 31 -16.59 -3.22 -5.71
C ALA A 31 -17.31 -4.04 -4.64
N ARG A 32 -17.36 -5.36 -4.80
CA ARG A 32 -17.86 -6.26 -3.77
C ARG A 32 -16.79 -6.50 -2.71
N THR A 33 -17.12 -6.26 -1.43
CA THR A 33 -16.22 -6.53 -0.31
C THR A 33 -16.77 -7.68 0.53
N ARG A 34 -15.90 -8.48 1.14
CA ARG A 34 -16.32 -9.61 2.00
C ARG A 34 -16.78 -9.17 3.39
N ARG A 35 -16.67 -7.90 3.76
CA ARG A 35 -16.84 -7.42 5.15
C ARG A 35 -17.82 -6.28 5.33
N SER A 36 -18.60 -5.89 4.34
CA SER A 36 -19.60 -4.85 4.58
C SER A 36 -20.90 -5.47 5.13
N SER A 37 -21.26 -5.10 6.34
CA SER A 37 -22.45 -5.59 7.08
C SER A 37 -23.59 -4.57 7.10
N GLY A 38 -23.50 -3.50 6.30
CA GLY A 38 -24.49 -2.44 6.26
C GLY A 38 -25.81 -2.86 5.58
N ILE A 39 -26.93 -2.25 5.99
CA ILE A 39 -28.24 -2.42 5.33
C ILE A 39 -28.20 -1.71 3.98
N PRO A 40 -28.63 -2.36 2.87
CA PRO A 40 -28.60 -1.73 1.54
C PRO A 40 -29.43 -0.43 1.53
N ARG A 41 -28.79 0.71 1.32
CA ARG A 41 -29.51 1.91 0.94
C ARG A 41 -29.98 1.74 -0.51
N LYS A 42 -31.21 2.16 -0.80
CA LYS A 42 -31.81 2.08 -2.15
C LYS A 42 -30.80 2.59 -3.18
N LYS A 43 -30.52 1.78 -4.23
CA LYS A 43 -29.67 2.15 -5.37
C LYS A 43 -30.08 3.54 -5.87
N LYS A 44 -29.32 4.58 -5.52
CA LYS A 44 -29.43 5.87 -6.23
C LYS A 44 -28.86 5.61 -7.61
N LYS A 45 -29.67 5.82 -8.67
CA LYS A 45 -29.17 5.88 -10.04
C LYS A 45 -28.01 6.88 -10.05
N ALA A 46 -26.80 6.41 -10.29
CA ALA A 46 -25.65 7.27 -10.54
C ALA A 46 -26.02 8.11 -11.76
N GLY A 47 -26.09 9.43 -11.59
CA GLY A 47 -26.23 10.35 -12.69
C GLY A 47 -25.02 10.20 -13.62
N SER A 48 -25.22 10.46 -14.90
CA SER A 48 -24.35 10.25 -16.05
C SER A 48 -22.98 10.94 -15.97
N ILE A 49 -22.12 10.49 -15.10
CA ILE A 49 -20.68 10.82 -15.08
C ILE A 49 -20.00 9.47 -14.98
N GLY A 50 -19.08 9.15 -15.90
CA GLY A 50 -18.45 7.86 -16.14
C GLY A 50 -18.46 6.91 -14.95
N THR A 51 -19.34 5.91 -14.97
CA THR A 51 -19.49 4.95 -13.88
C THR A 51 -18.78 3.66 -14.26
N VAL A 52 -17.75 3.32 -13.51
CA VAL A 52 -17.13 1.99 -13.61
C VAL A 52 -17.83 1.05 -12.63
N THR A 53 -18.48 0.05 -13.16
CA THR A 53 -19.07 -1.02 -12.35
C THR A 53 -18.16 -2.23 -12.42
N THR A 54 -17.55 -2.60 -11.30
CA THR A 54 -16.91 -3.90 -11.20
C THR A 54 -17.96 -4.90 -10.76
N THR A 55 -18.42 -5.77 -11.65
CA THR A 55 -19.23 -6.89 -11.26
C THR A 55 -18.40 -7.89 -10.47
N ALA A 56 -18.83 -8.19 -9.26
CA ALA A 56 -18.23 -9.25 -8.48
C ALA A 56 -18.48 -10.58 -9.17
N ALA A 57 -17.45 -11.16 -9.74
CA ALA A 57 -17.53 -12.52 -10.23
C ALA A 57 -17.87 -13.47 -9.10
N LYS A 58 -18.74 -14.45 -9.37
CA LYS A 58 -19.07 -15.55 -8.47
C LYS A 58 -17.87 -16.47 -8.15
N LYS A 59 -16.71 -16.23 -8.78
CA LYS A 59 -15.46 -16.95 -8.58
C LYS A 59 -14.36 -16.03 -8.04
N ALA A 60 -13.41 -16.59 -7.29
CA ALA A 60 -12.24 -15.88 -6.84
C ALA A 60 -11.44 -15.32 -8.04
N GLY A 61 -11.13 -14.01 -8.01
CA GLY A 61 -10.40 -13.33 -9.08
C GLY A 61 -11.16 -12.18 -9.72
N GLY A 62 -12.46 -12.24 -9.83
CA GLY A 62 -13.34 -11.21 -10.42
C GLY A 62 -12.87 -10.66 -11.78
N GLU A 63 -13.82 -10.30 -12.60
CA GLU A 63 -13.57 -9.67 -13.90
C GLU A 63 -13.84 -8.17 -13.80
N TRP A 64 -13.12 -7.36 -14.57
CA TRP A 64 -13.36 -5.95 -14.74
C TRP A 64 -14.38 -5.73 -15.84
N GLU A 65 -15.41 -4.96 -15.59
CA GLU A 65 -16.29 -4.43 -16.60
C GLU A 65 -16.06 -2.94 -16.70
N PHE A 66 -15.57 -2.50 -17.84
CA PHE A 66 -15.16 -1.11 -18.05
C PHE A 66 -16.24 -0.34 -18.80
N PHE A 67 -16.62 0.80 -18.24
CA PHE A 67 -17.44 1.80 -18.89
C PHE A 67 -16.65 3.12 -18.86
N ASP A 68 -16.04 3.49 -19.99
CA ASP A 68 -15.37 4.78 -20.16
C ASP A 68 -14.30 5.12 -19.12
N LEU A 69 -13.49 4.12 -18.75
CA LEU A 69 -12.37 4.28 -17.80
C LEU A 69 -11.09 4.58 -18.55
N PRO A 70 -10.32 5.62 -18.18
CA PRO A 70 -8.97 5.81 -18.70
C PRO A 70 -8.06 4.63 -18.31
N GLU A 71 -7.10 4.30 -19.16
CA GLU A 71 -6.11 3.23 -18.90
C GLU A 71 -5.31 3.51 -17.61
N GLN A 72 -5.07 4.79 -17.32
CA GLN A 72 -4.36 5.26 -16.11
C GLN A 72 -4.95 6.58 -15.65
N TRP A 73 -4.92 6.83 -14.35
CA TRP A 73 -5.28 8.10 -13.74
C TRP A 73 -4.43 8.38 -12.51
N GLN A 74 -4.52 9.58 -11.95
CA GLN A 74 -3.80 9.97 -10.74
C GLN A 74 -4.78 10.38 -9.66
N ILE A 75 -4.39 10.12 -8.39
CA ILE A 75 -5.02 10.68 -7.21
C ILE A 75 -3.97 11.25 -6.27
N HIS A 76 -4.41 12.15 -5.39
CA HIS A 76 -3.53 12.91 -4.53
C HIS A 76 -3.91 12.76 -3.05
N TYR A 77 -2.89 12.60 -2.22
CA TYR A 77 -3.04 12.68 -0.78
C TYR A 77 -2.02 13.68 -0.21
N GLY A 78 -2.47 14.88 0.17
CA GLY A 78 -1.57 15.98 0.50
C GLY A 78 -0.64 16.29 -0.68
N GLU A 79 0.65 16.13 -0.48
CA GLU A 79 1.69 16.37 -1.51
C GLU A 79 2.01 15.11 -2.34
N LEU A 80 1.44 13.97 -2.01
CA LEU A 80 1.71 12.70 -2.69
C LEU A 80 0.80 12.52 -3.89
N THR A 81 1.38 12.06 -4.99
CA THR A 81 0.70 11.71 -6.23
C THR A 81 0.85 10.22 -6.52
N PHE A 82 -0.26 9.54 -6.75
CA PHE A 82 -0.28 8.12 -7.04
C PHE A 82 -0.84 7.87 -8.43
N ASN A 83 -0.07 7.18 -9.27
CA ASN A 83 -0.50 6.69 -10.57
C ASN A 83 -1.29 5.41 -10.37
N LEU A 84 -2.49 5.34 -10.89
CA LEU A 84 -3.40 4.22 -10.74
C LEU A 84 -3.79 3.66 -12.10
N LYS A 85 -4.03 2.36 -12.13
CA LYS A 85 -4.57 1.65 -13.30
C LYS A 85 -5.30 0.38 -12.83
N PRO A 86 -6.25 -0.13 -13.60
CA PRO A 86 -6.84 -1.43 -13.32
C PRO A 86 -5.74 -2.51 -13.31
N PHE A 87 -5.71 -3.30 -12.26
CA PHE A 87 -4.75 -4.38 -12.10
C PHE A 87 -5.45 -5.69 -11.75
N SER A 88 -4.74 -6.83 -11.81
CA SER A 88 -5.28 -8.12 -11.44
C SER A 88 -5.90 -8.11 -10.03
N PHE A 89 -6.85 -8.99 -9.78
CA PHE A 89 -7.55 -9.13 -8.48
C PHE A 89 -8.33 -7.89 -8.00
N LYS A 90 -8.81 -7.05 -8.93
CA LYS A 90 -9.61 -5.83 -8.62
C LYS A 90 -8.85 -4.75 -7.82
N HIS A 91 -7.54 -4.74 -7.93
CA HIS A 91 -6.72 -3.69 -7.34
C HIS A 91 -6.45 -2.57 -8.35
N THR A 92 -6.29 -1.35 -7.84
CA THR A 92 -6.00 -0.15 -8.62
C THR A 92 -4.55 0.30 -8.49
N GLY A 93 -3.80 -0.35 -7.61
CA GLY A 93 -2.44 0.03 -7.28
C GLY A 93 -2.31 0.81 -5.97
N LEU A 94 -3.42 1.08 -5.25
CA LEU A 94 -3.36 1.78 -3.97
C LEU A 94 -4.46 1.28 -3.01
N PHE A 95 -4.18 1.39 -1.73
CA PHE A 95 -5.11 1.18 -0.61
C PHE A 95 -5.28 2.50 0.14
N PRO A 96 -6.30 3.31 -0.21
CA PRO A 96 -6.46 4.67 0.34
C PRO A 96 -6.68 4.71 1.85
N GLU A 97 -7.24 3.66 2.44
CA GLU A 97 -7.41 3.52 3.89
C GLU A 97 -6.10 3.55 4.67
N GLN A 98 -4.98 3.19 4.03
CA GLN A 98 -3.65 3.23 4.63
C GLN A 98 -3.16 4.66 4.92
N ALA A 99 -3.79 5.67 4.35
CA ALA A 99 -3.42 7.07 4.57
C ALA A 99 -3.49 7.48 6.05
N THR A 100 -4.38 6.87 6.82
CA THR A 100 -4.42 7.04 8.29
C THR A 100 -3.08 6.65 8.94
N ASN A 101 -2.50 5.53 8.50
CA ASN A 101 -1.19 5.08 8.98
C ASN A 101 -0.07 6.00 8.49
N TRP A 102 -0.18 6.51 7.24
CA TRP A 102 0.81 7.44 6.69
C TRP A 102 0.88 8.74 7.49
N ASP A 103 -0.24 9.30 7.89
CA ASP A 103 -0.30 10.48 8.74
C ASP A 103 0.31 10.19 10.12
N TRP A 104 -0.06 9.06 10.73
CA TRP A 104 0.43 8.67 12.05
C TRP A 104 1.95 8.50 12.10
N PHE A 105 2.54 7.67 11.23
CA PHE A 105 3.99 7.48 11.27
C PHE A 105 4.75 8.67 10.68
N GLY A 106 4.17 9.39 9.71
CA GLY A 106 4.74 10.60 9.15
C GLY A 106 4.93 11.68 10.21
N ASP A 107 3.95 11.83 11.09
CA ASP A 107 4.05 12.75 12.23
C ASP A 107 5.18 12.34 13.19
N LYS A 108 5.30 11.06 13.52
CA LYS A 108 6.40 10.54 14.35
C LYS A 108 7.77 10.77 13.72
N ILE A 109 7.89 10.57 12.39
CA ILE A 109 9.14 10.80 11.67
C ILE A 109 9.53 12.28 11.73
N ARG A 110 8.61 13.19 11.42
CA ARG A 110 8.87 14.65 11.46
C ARG A 110 9.29 15.15 12.85
N ASN A 111 8.68 14.59 13.89
CA ASN A 111 8.91 15.00 15.28
C ASN A 111 10.05 14.22 15.98
N ALA A 112 10.77 13.37 15.28
CA ALA A 112 11.83 12.54 15.89
C ALA A 112 13.10 13.34 16.25
N GLY A 113 13.30 14.56 15.71
CA GLY A 113 14.45 15.39 15.98
C GLY A 113 15.79 14.86 15.40
N ARG A 114 15.76 13.77 14.65
CA ARG A 114 16.92 13.13 14.00
C ARG A 114 16.50 12.39 12.72
N PRO A 115 17.46 12.07 11.83
CA PRO A 115 17.16 11.21 10.68
C PRO A 115 16.63 9.85 11.12
N ILE A 116 15.55 9.38 10.49
CA ILE A 116 14.90 8.10 10.76
C ILE A 116 15.13 7.15 9.58
N LYS A 117 15.61 5.93 9.87
CA LYS A 117 15.75 4.85 8.89
C LYS A 117 14.53 3.94 8.96
N VAL A 118 13.77 3.88 7.88
CA VAL A 118 12.55 3.06 7.77
C VAL A 118 12.79 1.89 6.84
N LEU A 119 12.46 0.69 7.28
CA LEU A 119 12.38 -0.50 6.44
C LEU A 119 10.91 -0.77 6.10
N ASN A 120 10.56 -0.70 4.82
CA ASN A 120 9.23 -1.05 4.32
C ASN A 120 9.29 -2.37 3.56
N LEU A 121 8.65 -3.40 4.09
CA LEU A 121 8.57 -4.76 3.56
C LEU A 121 7.19 -5.00 2.94
N PHE A 122 7.13 -5.82 1.87
CA PHE A 122 5.92 -5.99 1.05
C PHE A 122 5.37 -4.64 0.57
N ALA A 123 6.31 -3.81 0.12
CA ALA A 123 6.10 -2.37 0.00
C ALA A 123 5.20 -1.97 -1.17
N TYR A 124 4.81 -2.93 -2.03
CA TYR A 124 3.83 -2.78 -3.12
C TYR A 124 4.19 -1.60 -4.03
N THR A 125 3.21 -0.75 -4.39
CA THR A 125 3.38 0.45 -5.22
C THR A 125 3.91 1.66 -4.46
N GLY A 126 4.36 1.48 -3.21
CA GLY A 126 5.14 2.45 -2.48
C GLY A 126 4.37 3.47 -1.64
N GLY A 127 3.06 3.32 -1.42
CA GLY A 127 2.30 4.31 -0.65
C GLY A 127 2.95 4.69 0.69
N ALA A 128 3.26 3.70 1.53
CA ALA A 128 3.94 3.92 2.80
C ALA A 128 5.38 4.42 2.65
N THR A 129 6.09 3.96 1.59
CA THR A 129 7.45 4.41 1.26
C THR A 129 7.47 5.92 0.97
N LEU A 130 6.56 6.38 0.11
CA LEU A 130 6.47 7.79 -0.27
C LEU A 130 6.09 8.67 0.91
N ALA A 131 5.12 8.23 1.72
CA ALA A 131 4.70 8.95 2.91
C ALA A 131 5.85 9.09 3.93
N ALA A 132 6.62 8.03 4.17
CA ALA A 132 7.78 8.08 5.04
C ALA A 132 8.90 8.98 4.49
N ALA A 133 9.19 8.89 3.18
CA ALA A 133 10.21 9.72 2.52
C ALA A 133 9.82 11.21 2.49
N ALA A 134 8.54 11.53 2.25
CA ALA A 134 8.02 12.89 2.32
C ALA A 134 8.12 13.47 3.75
N ALA A 135 7.98 12.62 4.77
CA ALA A 135 8.17 13.01 6.16
C ALA A 135 9.65 13.18 6.56
N GLY A 136 10.60 12.86 5.67
CA GLY A 136 12.04 13.05 5.89
C GLY A 136 12.82 11.79 6.27
N ALA A 137 12.23 10.59 6.16
CA ALA A 137 12.93 9.36 6.45
C ALA A 137 13.87 8.91 5.31
N HIS A 138 14.91 8.15 5.68
CA HIS A 138 15.67 7.31 4.77
C HIS A 138 14.95 5.97 4.65
N VAL A 139 14.42 5.64 3.49
CA VAL A 139 13.55 4.46 3.33
C VAL A 139 14.25 3.36 2.55
N THR A 140 14.20 2.14 3.07
CA THR A 140 14.51 0.92 2.32
C THR A 140 13.21 0.25 1.92
N HIS A 141 12.89 0.30 0.62
CA HIS A 141 11.70 -0.28 0.00
C HIS A 141 12.03 -1.67 -0.53
N VAL A 142 11.33 -2.68 -0.06
CA VAL A 142 11.54 -4.09 -0.47
C VAL A 142 10.22 -4.70 -0.91
N ASP A 143 10.18 -5.17 -2.14
CA ASP A 143 9.08 -5.96 -2.68
C ASP A 143 9.61 -7.03 -3.63
N ALA A 144 8.98 -8.20 -3.66
CA ALA A 144 9.41 -9.29 -4.51
C ALA A 144 9.06 -9.08 -6.00
N SER A 145 8.09 -8.20 -6.29
CA SER A 145 7.63 -7.91 -7.64
C SER A 145 8.39 -6.77 -8.28
N LYS A 146 9.16 -7.06 -9.34
CA LYS A 146 9.84 -6.02 -10.13
C LYS A 146 8.87 -4.97 -10.68
N GLY A 147 7.67 -5.38 -11.10
CA GLY A 147 6.63 -4.46 -11.60
C GLY A 147 6.13 -3.51 -10.52
N MET A 148 5.94 -3.98 -9.27
CA MET A 148 5.52 -3.13 -8.16
C MET A 148 6.61 -2.13 -7.76
N VAL A 149 7.86 -2.56 -7.71
CA VAL A 149 8.99 -1.64 -7.43
C VAL A 149 9.16 -0.60 -8.54
N ALA A 150 8.95 -0.96 -9.81
CA ALA A 150 8.96 0.01 -10.91
C ALA A 150 7.82 1.03 -10.74
N TRP A 151 6.61 0.56 -10.47
CA TRP A 151 5.46 1.42 -10.24
C TRP A 151 5.65 2.34 -9.01
N ALA A 152 6.26 1.83 -7.94
CA ALA A 152 6.59 2.66 -6.78
C ALA A 152 7.58 3.79 -7.12
N LYS A 153 8.55 3.54 -8.00
CA LYS A 153 9.45 4.59 -8.52
C LYS A 153 8.72 5.62 -9.38
N GLU A 154 7.77 5.21 -10.21
CA GLU A 154 6.91 6.12 -10.97
C GLU A 154 6.10 7.01 -10.04
N ASN A 155 5.52 6.44 -8.98
CA ASN A 155 4.81 7.21 -7.95
C ASN A 155 5.72 8.19 -7.23
N ALA A 156 6.96 7.79 -6.92
CA ALA A 156 7.95 8.69 -6.31
C ALA A 156 8.29 9.86 -7.24
N ALA A 157 8.47 9.60 -8.54
CA ALA A 157 8.72 10.65 -9.53
C ALA A 157 7.53 11.61 -9.64
N SER A 158 6.31 11.10 -9.75
CA SER A 158 5.08 11.90 -9.80
C SER A 158 4.85 12.73 -8.53
N SER A 159 5.36 12.27 -7.39
CA SER A 159 5.30 12.97 -6.10
C SER A 159 6.47 13.94 -5.88
N GLY A 160 7.38 14.12 -6.84
CA GLY A 160 8.57 14.97 -6.66
C GLY A 160 9.59 14.44 -5.64
N LEU A 161 9.60 13.12 -5.40
CA LEU A 161 10.44 12.45 -4.40
C LEU A 161 11.62 11.67 -5.00
N SER A 162 11.96 11.90 -6.27
CA SER A 162 13.05 11.18 -6.97
C SER A 162 14.40 11.33 -6.28
N ASP A 163 14.67 12.49 -5.69
CA ASP A 163 15.94 12.82 -5.03
C ASP A 163 15.97 12.44 -3.54
N LYS A 164 14.88 11.88 -3.01
CA LYS A 164 14.83 11.44 -1.62
C LYS A 164 15.63 10.15 -1.41
N PRO A 165 16.20 9.95 -0.22
CA PRO A 165 17.03 8.77 0.09
C PRO A 165 16.18 7.51 0.22
N ILE A 166 15.73 6.98 -0.92
CA ILE A 166 14.96 5.74 -1.02
C ILE A 166 15.82 4.68 -1.70
N ARG A 167 16.08 3.59 -0.98
CA ARG A 167 16.75 2.40 -1.52
C ARG A 167 15.70 1.41 -2.02
N TRP A 168 15.66 1.23 -3.34
CA TRP A 168 14.70 0.36 -4.02
C TRP A 168 15.25 -1.05 -4.22
N LEU A 169 14.54 -2.07 -3.76
CA LEU A 169 14.97 -3.47 -3.85
C LEU A 169 13.86 -4.38 -4.36
N VAL A 170 14.20 -5.17 -5.36
CA VAL A 170 13.39 -6.31 -5.80
C VAL A 170 13.94 -7.55 -5.13
N ASP A 171 13.30 -8.00 -4.06
CA ASP A 171 13.85 -9.08 -3.22
C ASP A 171 12.76 -9.77 -2.38
N ASP A 172 13.04 -11.00 -1.96
CA ASP A 172 12.24 -11.70 -0.96
C ASP A 172 12.44 -11.06 0.41
N CYS A 173 11.33 -10.63 1.04
CA CYS A 173 11.37 -9.88 2.29
C CYS A 173 12.03 -10.66 3.45
N VAL A 174 11.77 -11.96 3.57
CA VAL A 174 12.35 -12.80 4.63
C VAL A 174 13.86 -12.91 4.44
N LYS A 175 14.29 -13.29 3.26
CA LYS A 175 15.71 -13.42 2.92
C LYS A 175 16.44 -12.09 3.03
N PHE A 176 15.78 -10.99 2.69
CA PHE A 176 16.35 -9.66 2.86
C PHE A 176 16.59 -9.36 4.35
N VAL A 177 15.60 -9.54 5.21
CA VAL A 177 15.71 -9.31 6.65
C VAL A 177 16.83 -10.17 7.26
N GLU A 178 16.90 -11.44 6.93
CA GLU A 178 17.98 -12.33 7.40
C GLU A 178 19.37 -11.82 6.99
N ARG A 179 19.52 -11.30 5.77
CA ARG A 179 20.80 -10.71 5.32
C ARG A 179 21.14 -9.43 6.05
N GLU A 180 20.17 -8.55 6.30
CA GLU A 180 20.39 -7.31 7.03
C GLU A 180 20.80 -7.59 8.49
N ILE A 181 20.21 -8.60 9.14
CA ILE A 181 20.63 -9.06 10.48
C ILE A 181 22.09 -9.53 10.46
N ARG A 182 22.50 -10.36 9.48
CA ARG A 182 23.89 -10.82 9.37
C ARG A 182 24.88 -9.69 9.11
N ARG A 183 24.46 -8.64 8.39
CA ARG A 183 25.27 -7.45 8.11
C ARG A 183 25.35 -6.47 9.29
N GLY A 184 24.57 -6.68 10.33
CA GLY A 184 24.49 -5.75 11.45
C GLY A 184 23.83 -4.42 11.12
N ASN A 185 23.02 -4.34 10.05
CA ASN A 185 22.27 -3.14 9.72
C ASN A 185 21.12 -2.93 10.70
N HIS A 186 20.80 -1.65 10.95
CA HIS A 186 19.76 -1.24 11.89
C HIS A 186 18.76 -0.30 11.23
N TYR A 187 17.51 -0.38 11.68
CA TYR A 187 16.39 0.46 11.28
C TYR A 187 15.67 0.98 12.51
N ASP A 188 15.19 2.22 12.45
CA ASP A 188 14.46 2.87 13.54
C ASP A 188 12.98 2.46 13.55
N ALA A 189 12.43 2.14 12.36
CA ALA A 189 11.06 1.70 12.20
C ALA A 189 10.95 0.66 11.07
N ILE A 190 9.97 -0.24 11.23
CA ILE A 190 9.63 -1.25 10.23
C ILE A 190 8.14 -1.12 9.92
N ILE A 191 7.83 -1.01 8.64
CA ILE A 191 6.47 -1.05 8.10
C ILE A 191 6.35 -2.34 7.31
N MET A 192 5.31 -3.12 7.56
CA MET A 192 5.04 -4.33 6.79
C MET A 192 3.54 -4.63 6.75
N ASP A 193 3.07 -4.99 5.55
CA ASP A 193 1.70 -5.43 5.30
C ASP A 193 1.75 -6.69 4.42
N PRO A 194 2.11 -7.85 5.02
CA PRO A 194 2.29 -9.08 4.26
C PRO A 194 0.96 -9.58 3.70
N PRO A 195 0.91 -10.00 2.42
CA PRO A 195 -0.28 -10.59 1.86
C PRO A 195 -0.60 -11.94 2.52
N SER A 196 -1.87 -12.30 2.62
CA SER A 196 -2.28 -13.62 3.12
C SER A 196 -1.79 -14.76 2.22
N TYR A 197 -1.68 -14.49 0.91
CA TYR A 197 -1.19 -15.38 -0.13
C TYR A 197 -0.45 -14.59 -1.21
N GLY A 198 0.65 -15.14 -1.73
CA GLY A 198 1.39 -14.57 -2.85
C GLY A 198 2.21 -15.62 -3.59
N ARG A 199 2.69 -15.25 -4.78
CA ARG A 199 3.65 -16.03 -5.56
C ARG A 199 4.89 -15.18 -5.81
N GLY A 200 6.06 -15.71 -5.50
CA GLY A 200 7.32 -15.12 -5.84
C GLY A 200 7.65 -15.28 -7.34
N PRO A 201 8.64 -14.54 -7.84
CA PRO A 201 9.01 -14.51 -9.27
C PRO A 201 9.49 -15.87 -9.83
N LYS A 202 9.90 -16.78 -8.97
CA LYS A 202 10.32 -18.16 -9.34
C LYS A 202 9.25 -19.20 -9.04
N GLY A 203 7.99 -18.78 -8.77
CA GLY A 203 6.87 -19.65 -8.44
C GLY A 203 6.79 -20.06 -6.97
N GLU A 204 7.63 -19.48 -6.10
CA GLU A 204 7.55 -19.71 -4.65
C GLU A 204 6.18 -19.29 -4.13
N ILE A 205 5.62 -20.11 -3.25
CA ILE A 205 4.33 -19.82 -2.64
C ILE A 205 4.56 -19.18 -1.28
N TRP A 206 4.09 -17.94 -1.13
CA TRP A 206 3.94 -17.29 0.16
C TRP A 206 2.55 -17.59 0.74
N LYS A 207 2.53 -18.13 1.96
CA LYS A 207 1.34 -18.22 2.83
C LYS A 207 1.71 -17.61 4.16
N ILE A 208 0.87 -16.74 4.69
CA ILE A 208 1.19 -15.91 5.87
C ILE A 208 1.54 -16.70 7.14
N GLU A 209 1.05 -17.93 7.29
CA GLU A 209 1.12 -18.69 8.55
C GLU A 209 2.56 -18.87 9.07
N MET A 210 3.35 -19.75 8.47
CA MET A 210 4.70 -20.09 8.97
C MET A 210 5.77 -19.04 8.63
N PRO A 211 5.88 -18.54 7.38
CA PRO A 211 6.88 -17.53 7.05
C PRO A 211 6.70 -16.21 7.81
N PHE A 212 5.46 -15.85 8.16
CA PHE A 212 5.20 -14.63 8.91
C PHE A 212 5.71 -14.71 10.35
N ILE A 213 5.53 -15.84 11.04
CA ILE A 213 6.05 -16.04 12.40
C ILE A 213 7.58 -15.95 12.40
N HIS A 214 8.23 -16.57 11.40
CA HIS A 214 9.68 -16.48 11.24
C HIS A 214 10.13 -15.04 10.96
N LEU A 215 9.47 -14.35 10.02
CA LEU A 215 9.75 -12.96 9.71
C LEU A 215 9.58 -12.07 10.93
N LEU A 216 8.48 -12.21 11.67
CA LEU A 216 8.23 -11.44 12.90
C LEU A 216 9.32 -11.68 13.95
N SER A 217 9.74 -12.94 14.14
CA SER A 217 10.86 -13.29 15.00
C SER A 217 12.17 -12.64 14.57
N CYS A 218 12.44 -12.59 13.28
CA CYS A 218 13.62 -11.91 12.73
C CYS A 218 13.53 -10.38 12.92
N VAL A 219 12.39 -9.80 12.66
CA VAL A 219 12.15 -8.35 12.82
C VAL A 219 12.30 -7.92 14.28
N LEU A 220 11.80 -8.70 15.24
CA LEU A 220 11.96 -8.42 16.67
C LEU A 220 13.45 -8.39 17.09
N ARG A 221 14.31 -9.18 16.44
CA ARG A 221 15.76 -9.15 16.72
C ARG A 221 16.42 -7.82 16.33
N PHE A 222 15.91 -7.05 15.38
CA PHE A 222 16.41 -5.71 15.10
C PHE A 222 16.23 -4.79 16.32
N PHE A 223 15.08 -4.87 16.99
CA PHE A 223 14.78 -4.05 18.17
C PHE A 223 15.47 -4.52 19.43
N LEU A 224 15.57 -5.84 19.66
CA LEU A 224 16.19 -6.41 20.86
C LEU A 224 17.70 -6.19 20.93
N ARG A 225 18.41 -6.14 19.79
CA ARG A 225 19.86 -5.87 19.77
C ARG A 225 20.22 -4.43 20.15
N ILE A 226 19.31 -3.49 20.04
CA ILE A 226 19.55 -2.08 20.43
C ILE A 226 19.65 -1.93 21.96
N HIS A 227 19.10 -2.88 22.74
CA HIS A 227 19.08 -2.79 24.21
C HIS A 227 20.24 -3.50 24.92
N PHE A 228 21.13 -4.19 24.21
CA PHE A 228 22.22 -4.97 24.81
C PHE A 228 23.63 -4.52 24.39
N SER A 229 23.76 -3.38 23.75
CA SER A 229 25.06 -2.76 23.42
C SER A 229 25.18 -1.38 24.08
N SER A 230 25.10 -1.37 25.40
CA SER A 230 25.53 -0.25 26.26
C SER A 230 26.61 -0.70 27.21
#